data_f62cdbec0b16d6f5d16ab9bd538e27a8
#
_entry.id   f62cdbec0b16d6f5d16ab9bd538e27a8
#
_cell.length_a   1.000
_cell.length_b   1.000
_cell.length_c   1.000
_cell.angle_alpha   90.00
_cell.angle_beta   90.00
_cell.angle_gamma   90.00
#
_symmetry.space_group_name_H-M   'P 1'
#
loop_
_entity.id
_entity.type
_entity.pdbx_description
1 polymer ?
#
loop_
_entity_poly.entity_id
_entity_poly.type
_entity_poly.pdbx_seq_one_letter_code
_entity_poly.pdbx_strand_id
1 'polypeptide(L)'
;MNVAVSVWSDYFGDMTPEEAVDELVGCGFRYAEFAIGHALQLLERPGTPVEKGKALRAYAEQKGLQFLQGHLDMALDLILDNDKLKDWLDLFWGLGIKAAVLHATGAADAPHEEQLKLRAAALNKLQAHIAGRDMTICMENLFANAMVNTADGILELIEAAGGAQLGVCLDIGHLHRTRSHGKTQQTPWEFITKAGARLQALHIHTNNGDLDDHLLPYSGMKGMTTAQWKEAMTALREVNYQGLFNMELNGEAKAPLAVRRMKLRYAHQLAGYLLSDEFLQTEA
;
A
#
# COMPACT_ATOMS: atom_id res chain seq x y z
N MET A 1 -12.02 -15.85 -3.52
CA MET A 1 -10.83 -15.59 -2.67
C MET A 1 -11.30 -14.91 -1.39
N ASN A 2 -10.80 -15.30 -0.23
CA ASN A 2 -11.21 -14.69 1.06
C ASN A 2 -10.15 -13.66 1.50
N VAL A 3 -10.06 -12.56 0.76
CA VAL A 3 -9.16 -11.44 1.04
C VAL A 3 -10.00 -10.26 1.54
N ALA A 4 -9.55 -9.63 2.62
CA ALA A 4 -10.26 -8.51 3.21
C ALA A 4 -10.11 -7.23 2.37
N VAL A 5 -11.23 -6.58 2.09
CA VAL A 5 -11.26 -5.28 1.40
C VAL A 5 -10.91 -4.18 2.38
N SER A 6 -10.01 -3.30 1.99
CA SER A 6 -9.63 -2.10 2.73
C SER A 6 -9.57 -0.88 1.83
N VAL A 7 -9.36 0.26 2.42
CA VAL A 7 -9.17 1.52 1.71
C VAL A 7 -8.14 2.39 2.43
N TRP A 8 -7.46 3.23 1.68
CA TRP A 8 -6.54 4.22 2.21
C TRP A 8 -7.27 5.29 3.02
N SER A 9 -6.84 5.54 4.26
CA SER A 9 -7.55 6.47 5.15
C SER A 9 -7.50 7.92 4.67
N ASP A 10 -6.52 8.32 3.86
CA ASP A 10 -6.46 9.66 3.24
C ASP A 10 -7.60 9.95 2.24
N TYR A 11 -8.47 8.97 1.95
CA TYR A 11 -9.75 9.28 1.30
C TYR A 11 -10.56 10.34 2.09
N PHE A 12 -10.35 10.40 3.40
CA PHE A 12 -10.84 11.42 4.32
C PHE A 12 -9.69 12.19 4.98
N GLY A 13 -8.62 12.48 4.24
CA GLY A 13 -7.41 13.14 4.75
C GLY A 13 -7.60 14.58 5.24
N ASP A 14 -8.74 15.19 4.92
CA ASP A 14 -9.19 16.51 5.43
C ASP A 14 -9.85 16.44 6.82
N MET A 15 -9.98 15.23 7.39
CA MET A 15 -10.55 14.96 8.72
C MET A 15 -9.46 14.55 9.72
N THR A 16 -9.82 14.48 11.00
CA THR A 16 -8.97 13.82 12.00
C THR A 16 -8.96 12.31 11.80
N PRO A 17 -7.93 11.58 12.29
CA PRO A 17 -7.89 10.12 12.20
C PRO A 17 -9.14 9.44 12.77
N GLU A 18 -9.68 9.96 13.87
CA GLU A 18 -10.89 9.43 14.52
C GLU A 18 -12.15 9.65 13.68
N GLU A 19 -12.32 10.85 13.11
CA GLU A 19 -13.43 11.14 12.19
C GLU A 19 -13.34 10.27 10.93
N ALA A 20 -12.14 10.08 10.37
CA ALA A 20 -11.92 9.19 9.23
C ALA A 20 -12.32 7.74 9.56
N VAL A 21 -12.00 7.23 10.76
CA VAL A 21 -12.45 5.92 11.23
C VAL A 21 -13.98 5.81 11.21
N ASP A 22 -14.69 6.79 11.77
CA ASP A 22 -16.15 6.81 11.80
C ASP A 22 -16.75 6.79 10.39
N GLU A 23 -16.18 7.56 9.46
CA GLU A 23 -16.62 7.62 8.07
C GLU A 23 -16.35 6.31 7.31
N LEU A 24 -15.18 5.70 7.48
CA LEU A 24 -14.82 4.44 6.85
C LEU A 24 -15.74 3.31 7.30
N VAL A 25 -16.02 3.20 8.61
CA VAL A 25 -16.97 2.24 9.17
C VAL A 25 -18.38 2.49 8.64
N GLY A 26 -18.81 3.77 8.57
CA GLY A 26 -20.10 4.17 8.02
C GLY A 26 -20.27 3.84 6.53
N CYS A 27 -19.16 3.66 5.80
CA CYS A 27 -19.12 3.22 4.41
C CYS A 27 -19.02 1.70 4.23
N GLY A 28 -18.89 0.92 5.32
CA GLY A 28 -18.89 -0.55 5.30
C GLY A 28 -17.52 -1.21 5.45
N PHE A 29 -16.44 -0.43 5.57
CA PHE A 29 -15.08 -0.98 5.75
C PHE A 29 -14.88 -1.50 7.19
N ARG A 30 -14.10 -2.56 7.29
CA ARG A 30 -13.63 -3.17 8.55
C ARG A 30 -12.11 -3.12 8.66
N TYR A 31 -11.45 -2.84 7.55
CA TYR A 31 -10.00 -2.71 7.45
C TYR A 31 -9.66 -1.45 6.69
N ALA A 32 -8.55 -0.82 7.07
CA ALA A 32 -8.01 0.32 6.35
C ALA A 32 -6.48 0.27 6.35
N GLU A 33 -5.90 0.92 5.35
CA GLU A 33 -4.51 1.33 5.38
C GLU A 33 -4.39 2.68 6.08
N PHE A 34 -3.45 2.78 7.02
CA PHE A 34 -3.19 4.03 7.72
C PHE A 34 -2.30 4.94 6.88
N ALA A 35 -2.84 6.06 6.48
CA ALA A 35 -2.23 6.95 5.52
C ALA A 35 -1.30 7.99 6.14
N ILE A 36 -0.44 8.57 5.29
CA ILE A 36 0.61 9.52 5.64
C ILE A 36 0.05 10.74 6.38
N GLY A 37 -1.01 11.37 5.85
CA GLY A 37 -1.59 12.58 6.44
C GLY A 37 -2.08 12.36 7.87
N HIS A 38 -2.75 11.25 8.13
CA HIS A 38 -3.21 10.88 9.47
C HIS A 38 -2.06 10.49 10.41
N ALA A 39 -1.02 9.84 9.89
CA ALA A 39 0.17 9.51 10.69
C ALA A 39 0.91 10.77 11.14
N LEU A 40 1.08 11.77 10.27
CA LEU A 40 1.65 13.07 10.62
C LEU A 40 0.83 13.76 11.71
N GLN A 41 -0.50 13.80 11.59
CA GLN A 41 -1.37 14.36 12.63
C GLN A 41 -1.19 13.65 13.98
N LEU A 42 -1.01 12.33 14.01
CA LEU A 42 -0.76 11.60 15.25
C LEU A 42 0.64 11.89 15.82
N LEU A 43 1.65 11.94 14.95
CA LEU A 43 3.03 12.21 15.38
C LEU A 43 3.22 13.58 16.00
N GLU A 44 2.37 14.56 15.68
CA GLU A 44 2.35 15.89 16.31
C GLU A 44 1.70 15.90 17.70
N ARG A 45 0.92 14.86 18.08
CA ARG A 45 0.27 14.79 19.39
C ARG A 45 1.29 14.51 20.50
N PRO A 46 0.99 14.86 21.79
CA PRO A 46 1.83 14.48 22.92
C PRO A 46 1.94 12.95 23.10
N GLY A 47 3.05 12.48 23.66
CA GLY A 47 3.30 11.07 23.95
C GLY A 47 4.26 10.41 22.97
N THR A 48 4.62 9.15 23.26
CA THR A 48 5.47 8.36 22.36
C THR A 48 4.69 7.88 21.12
N PRO A 49 5.34 7.61 19.98
CA PRO A 49 4.66 7.07 18.80
C PRO A 49 3.82 5.82 19.09
N VAL A 50 4.35 4.90 19.91
CA VAL A 50 3.64 3.66 20.30
C VAL A 50 2.36 3.97 21.09
N GLU A 51 2.39 4.91 22.04
CA GLU A 51 1.21 5.28 22.84
C GLU A 51 0.13 5.93 21.96
N LYS A 52 0.52 6.81 21.06
CA LYS A 52 -0.38 7.46 20.09
C LYS A 52 -1.06 6.42 19.20
N GLY A 53 -0.28 5.47 18.68
CA GLY A 53 -0.81 4.37 17.87
C GLY A 53 -1.79 3.51 18.66
N LYS A 54 -1.46 3.11 19.89
CA LYS A 54 -2.35 2.32 20.77
C LYS A 54 -3.66 3.05 21.08
N ALA A 55 -3.63 4.35 21.27
CA ALA A 55 -4.83 5.14 21.55
C ALA A 55 -5.79 5.13 20.36
N LEU A 56 -5.30 5.40 19.13
CA LEU A 56 -6.14 5.34 17.93
C LEU A 56 -6.59 3.91 17.61
N ARG A 57 -5.72 2.91 17.82
CA ARG A 57 -6.09 1.51 17.67
C ARG A 57 -7.29 1.14 18.54
N ALA A 58 -7.26 1.48 19.83
CA ALA A 58 -8.36 1.20 20.74
C ALA A 58 -9.68 1.84 20.29
N TYR A 59 -9.60 3.09 19.80
CA TYR A 59 -10.76 3.78 19.23
C TYR A 59 -11.31 3.05 17.98
N ALA A 60 -10.43 2.72 17.02
CA ALA A 60 -10.81 2.06 15.79
C ALA A 60 -11.41 0.67 16.03
N GLU A 61 -10.80 -0.14 16.91
CA GLU A 61 -11.29 -1.46 17.28
C GLU A 61 -12.67 -1.39 17.96
N GLN A 62 -12.92 -0.39 18.81
CA GLN A 62 -14.23 -0.14 19.41
C GLN A 62 -15.30 0.15 18.34
N LYS A 63 -14.94 0.80 17.23
CA LYS A 63 -15.81 1.08 16.09
C LYS A 63 -15.92 -0.12 15.13
N GLY A 64 -15.09 -1.14 15.28
CA GLY A 64 -15.03 -2.33 14.43
C GLY A 64 -14.16 -2.17 13.17
N LEU A 65 -13.14 -1.31 13.23
CA LEU A 65 -12.14 -1.13 12.18
C LEU A 65 -10.75 -1.51 12.69
N GLN A 66 -9.94 -2.09 11.82
CA GLN A 66 -8.53 -2.42 12.09
C GLN A 66 -7.62 -1.83 11.03
N PHE A 67 -6.47 -1.30 11.45
CA PHE A 67 -5.38 -0.91 10.57
C PHE A 67 -4.37 -2.06 10.50
N LEU A 68 -4.34 -2.79 9.38
CA LEU A 68 -3.38 -3.89 9.18
C LEU A 68 -2.26 -3.52 8.19
N GLN A 69 -2.43 -2.46 7.43
CA GLN A 69 -1.47 -1.89 6.49
C GLN A 69 -1.29 -0.41 6.81
N GLY A 70 -0.13 0.15 6.54
CA GLY A 70 0.12 1.57 6.71
C GLY A 70 1.26 2.04 5.81
N HIS A 71 1.14 3.26 5.29
CA HIS A 71 2.10 3.86 4.39
C HIS A 71 3.04 4.80 5.15
N LEU A 72 4.34 4.50 5.08
CA LEU A 72 5.41 5.37 5.59
C LEU A 72 5.51 6.62 4.73
N ASP A 73 5.96 7.73 5.31
CA ASP A 73 6.06 9.01 4.59
C ASP A 73 6.94 8.90 3.35
N MET A 74 6.36 9.14 2.17
CA MET A 74 7.05 9.12 0.88
C MET A 74 8.11 10.24 0.74
N ALA A 75 8.02 11.29 1.54
CA ALA A 75 8.99 12.38 1.55
C ALA A 75 10.27 12.01 2.29
N LEU A 76 10.25 10.95 3.10
CA LEU A 76 11.42 10.47 3.83
C LEU A 76 12.30 9.60 2.94
N ASP A 77 13.57 9.95 2.87
CA ASP A 77 14.58 9.14 2.20
C ASP A 77 14.99 7.96 3.09
N LEU A 78 14.96 6.74 2.53
CA LEU A 78 15.30 5.52 3.26
C LEU A 78 16.69 5.58 3.91
N ILE A 79 17.65 6.24 3.27
CA ILE A 79 19.05 6.29 3.74
C ILE A 79 19.26 7.44 4.71
N LEU A 80 18.76 8.63 4.36
CA LEU A 80 19.00 9.87 5.10
C LEU A 80 18.09 10.03 6.33
N ASP A 81 16.83 9.59 6.23
CA ASP A 81 15.81 9.77 7.28
C ASP A 81 15.50 8.47 8.04
N ASN A 82 16.42 7.51 8.04
CA ASN A 82 16.21 6.18 8.63
C ASN A 82 15.74 6.23 10.10
N ASP A 83 16.22 7.20 10.89
CA ASP A 83 15.80 7.35 12.29
C ASP A 83 14.36 7.88 12.40
N LYS A 84 13.94 8.79 11.53
CA LYS A 84 12.54 9.24 11.48
C LYS A 84 11.61 8.10 11.07
N LEU A 85 12.03 7.25 10.12
CA LEU A 85 11.28 6.06 9.73
C LEU A 85 11.05 5.09 10.89
N LYS A 86 11.96 5.03 11.88
CA LYS A 86 11.76 4.24 13.10
C LYS A 86 10.61 4.76 13.96
N ASP A 87 10.44 6.07 14.09
CA ASP A 87 9.30 6.66 14.81
C ASP A 87 7.97 6.30 14.16
N TRP A 88 7.94 6.26 12.81
CA TRP A 88 6.78 5.78 12.06
C TRP A 88 6.50 4.30 12.30
N LEU A 89 7.53 3.46 12.29
CA LEU A 89 7.39 2.03 12.58
C LEU A 89 6.92 1.79 14.03
N ASP A 90 7.33 2.63 14.98
CA ASP A 90 6.84 2.60 16.35
C ASP A 90 5.37 2.99 16.46
N LEU A 91 4.94 4.03 15.72
CA LEU A 91 3.53 4.40 15.59
C LEU A 91 2.71 3.25 15.01
N PHE A 92 3.18 2.65 13.92
CA PHE A 92 2.53 1.53 13.24
C PHE A 92 2.44 0.29 14.11
N TRP A 93 3.50 0.01 14.88
CA TRP A 93 3.46 -1.04 15.90
C TRP A 93 2.36 -0.81 16.93
N GLY A 94 2.24 0.42 17.42
CA GLY A 94 1.16 0.82 18.34
C GLY A 94 -0.23 0.62 17.72
N LEU A 95 -0.41 0.97 16.45
CA LEU A 95 -1.65 0.79 15.68
C LEU A 95 -1.99 -0.69 15.41
N GLY A 96 -1.01 -1.61 15.50
CA GLY A 96 -1.19 -3.02 15.17
C GLY A 96 -1.02 -3.35 13.69
N ILE A 97 -0.38 -2.45 12.94
CA ILE A 97 -0.08 -2.63 11.51
C ILE A 97 0.87 -3.81 11.33
N LYS A 98 0.59 -4.64 10.32
CA LYS A 98 1.36 -5.82 9.95
C LYS A 98 2.23 -5.57 8.71
N ALA A 99 1.74 -4.80 7.77
CA ALA A 99 2.45 -4.43 6.54
C ALA A 99 2.71 -2.91 6.53
N ALA A 100 3.97 -2.52 6.70
CA ALA A 100 4.42 -1.13 6.60
C ALA A 100 4.95 -0.89 5.19
N VAL A 101 4.20 -0.16 4.36
CA VAL A 101 4.59 0.15 2.99
C VAL A 101 5.65 1.23 2.96
N LEU A 102 6.70 1.04 2.18
CA LEU A 102 7.86 1.90 2.08
C LEU A 102 8.23 2.18 0.63
N HIS A 103 8.42 3.46 0.29
CA HIS A 103 9.16 3.85 -0.90
C HIS A 103 10.67 3.68 -0.65
N ALA A 104 11.28 2.67 -1.26
CA ALA A 104 12.72 2.41 -1.10
C ALA A 104 13.54 3.40 -1.93
N THR A 105 13.50 4.71 -1.56
CA THR A 105 14.20 5.81 -2.21
C THR A 105 15.60 6.04 -1.64
N GLY A 106 16.36 6.92 -2.26
CA GLY A 106 17.71 7.32 -1.84
C GLY A 106 18.81 6.86 -2.80
N ALA A 107 19.93 7.59 -2.80
CA ALA A 107 21.12 7.34 -3.63
C ALA A 107 20.82 7.19 -5.14
N ALA A 108 19.83 7.92 -5.68
CA ALA A 108 19.34 7.75 -7.06
C ALA A 108 20.43 7.95 -8.14
N ASP A 109 21.43 8.80 -7.86
CA ASP A 109 22.53 9.12 -8.78
C ASP A 109 23.73 8.16 -8.67
N ALA A 110 23.72 7.24 -7.69
CA ALA A 110 24.80 6.29 -7.51
C ALA A 110 24.69 5.11 -8.50
N PRO A 111 25.82 4.43 -8.84
CA PRO A 111 25.77 3.18 -9.58
C PRO A 111 24.88 2.13 -8.93
N HIS A 112 24.31 1.22 -9.74
CA HIS A 112 23.33 0.22 -9.27
C HIS A 112 23.80 -0.57 -8.03
N GLU A 113 25.01 -1.09 -8.05
CA GLU A 113 25.59 -1.85 -6.92
C GLU A 113 25.72 -1.02 -5.64
N GLU A 114 26.05 0.26 -5.76
CA GLU A 114 26.15 1.16 -4.62
C GLU A 114 24.77 1.51 -4.07
N GLN A 115 23.79 1.79 -4.94
CA GLN A 115 22.39 1.97 -4.55
C GLN A 115 21.86 0.76 -3.77
N LEU A 116 22.11 -0.45 -4.31
CA LEU A 116 21.69 -1.71 -3.69
C LEU A 116 22.30 -1.87 -2.30
N LYS A 117 23.63 -1.66 -2.19
CA LYS A 117 24.35 -1.75 -0.91
C LYS A 117 23.85 -0.75 0.14
N LEU A 118 23.64 0.50 -0.25
CA LEU A 118 23.21 1.56 0.67
C LEU A 118 21.78 1.31 1.16
N ARG A 119 20.86 0.96 0.24
CA ARG A 119 19.46 0.66 0.59
C ARG A 119 19.35 -0.60 1.42
N ALA A 120 20.08 -1.66 1.08
CA ALA A 120 20.13 -2.88 1.89
C ALA A 120 20.62 -2.62 3.32
N ALA A 121 21.68 -1.81 3.48
CA ALA A 121 22.18 -1.44 4.80
C ALA A 121 21.15 -0.62 5.61
N ALA A 122 20.41 0.28 4.95
CA ALA A 122 19.38 1.07 5.60
C ALA A 122 18.17 0.20 6.00
N LEU A 123 17.73 -0.72 5.13
CA LEU A 123 16.67 -1.70 5.44
C LEU A 123 17.06 -2.59 6.62
N ASN A 124 18.32 -3.01 6.71
CA ASN A 124 18.81 -3.81 7.84
C ASN A 124 18.71 -3.08 9.18
N LYS A 125 18.93 -1.76 9.20
CA LYS A 125 18.72 -0.96 10.42
C LYS A 125 17.23 -0.90 10.81
N LEU A 126 16.33 -0.78 9.84
CA LEU A 126 14.89 -0.78 10.11
C LEU A 126 14.41 -2.17 10.57
N GLN A 127 14.90 -3.26 9.95
CA GLN A 127 14.59 -4.63 10.39
C GLN A 127 15.06 -4.89 11.82
N ALA A 128 16.28 -4.44 12.16
CA ALA A 128 16.79 -4.56 13.53
C ALA A 128 15.91 -3.80 14.55
N HIS A 129 15.34 -2.65 14.15
CA HIS A 129 14.43 -1.88 14.98
C HIS A 129 13.09 -2.59 15.23
N ILE A 130 12.56 -3.29 14.24
CA ILE A 130 11.29 -4.03 14.36
C ILE A 130 11.48 -5.49 14.75
N ALA A 131 12.71 -5.91 15.09
CA ALA A 131 12.98 -7.31 15.44
C ALA A 131 12.08 -7.80 16.57
N GLY A 132 11.47 -8.98 16.38
CA GLY A 132 10.50 -9.56 17.34
C GLY A 132 9.09 -8.95 17.27
N ARG A 133 8.84 -7.96 16.43
CA ARG A 133 7.50 -7.45 16.16
C ARG A 133 6.87 -8.24 15.00
N ASP A 134 5.58 -8.48 15.07
CA ASP A 134 4.79 -9.07 13.98
C ASP A 134 4.46 -7.97 12.94
N MET A 135 5.48 -7.56 12.21
CA MET A 135 5.45 -6.49 11.21
C MET A 135 6.45 -6.80 10.10
N THR A 136 6.07 -6.51 8.87
CA THR A 136 6.90 -6.61 7.66
C THR A 136 6.99 -5.24 7.00
N ILE A 137 8.18 -4.84 6.55
CA ILE A 137 8.40 -3.66 5.72
C ILE A 137 8.22 -4.09 4.27
N CYS A 138 7.21 -3.57 3.60
CA CYS A 138 6.84 -3.92 2.24
C CYS A 138 7.31 -2.83 1.27
N MET A 139 8.27 -3.14 0.41
CA MET A 139 8.74 -2.20 -0.59
C MET A 139 7.78 -2.15 -1.76
N GLU A 140 7.41 -0.93 -2.13
CA GLU A 140 6.46 -0.66 -3.21
C GLU A 140 7.18 -0.47 -4.55
N ASN A 141 6.54 -0.95 -5.63
CA ASN A 141 7.02 -0.69 -6.99
C ASN A 141 6.73 0.75 -7.42
N LEU A 142 7.78 1.47 -7.81
CA LEU A 142 7.71 2.90 -8.12
C LEU A 142 7.97 3.17 -9.61
N PHE A 143 7.13 3.96 -10.25
CA PHE A 143 7.28 4.35 -11.66
C PHE A 143 8.62 5.04 -11.95
N ALA A 144 9.06 5.96 -11.10
CA ALA A 144 10.24 6.78 -11.33
C ALA A 144 11.55 6.11 -10.92
N ASN A 145 11.50 5.00 -10.18
CA ASN A 145 12.68 4.35 -9.62
C ASN A 145 12.96 3.02 -10.32
N ALA A 146 13.92 3.01 -11.24
CA ALA A 146 14.25 1.84 -12.06
C ALA A 146 14.65 0.60 -11.24
N MET A 147 15.21 0.78 -10.04
CA MET A 147 15.62 -0.33 -9.18
C MET A 147 14.41 -1.07 -8.58
N VAL A 148 13.32 -0.38 -8.30
CA VAL A 148 12.14 -0.97 -7.64
C VAL A 148 10.86 -0.85 -8.47
N ASN A 149 10.96 -0.71 -9.80
CA ASN A 149 9.78 -0.63 -10.67
C ASN A 149 9.25 -1.99 -11.13
N THR A 150 9.90 -3.08 -10.76
CA THR A 150 9.54 -4.47 -11.07
C THR A 150 9.66 -5.36 -9.82
N ALA A 151 9.00 -6.52 -9.85
CA ALA A 151 9.17 -7.53 -8.81
C ALA A 151 10.63 -7.99 -8.69
N ASP A 152 11.33 -8.16 -9.83
CA ASP A 152 12.73 -8.61 -9.84
C ASP A 152 13.64 -7.65 -9.07
N GLY A 153 13.51 -6.35 -9.31
CA GLY A 153 14.34 -5.34 -8.64
C GLY A 153 14.05 -5.24 -7.13
N ILE A 154 12.78 -5.37 -6.72
CA ILE A 154 12.44 -5.41 -5.30
C ILE A 154 12.99 -6.67 -4.63
N LEU A 155 12.88 -7.83 -5.29
CA LEU A 155 13.41 -9.10 -4.77
C LEU A 155 14.93 -9.08 -4.68
N GLU A 156 15.63 -8.49 -5.64
CA GLU A 156 17.08 -8.27 -5.57
C GLU A 156 17.47 -7.45 -4.32
N LEU A 157 16.71 -6.39 -4.02
CA LEU A 157 16.95 -5.57 -2.83
C LEU A 157 16.64 -6.33 -1.54
N ILE A 158 15.58 -7.15 -1.51
CA ILE A 158 15.26 -8.03 -0.38
C ILE A 158 16.39 -9.04 -0.13
N GLU A 159 16.91 -9.66 -1.19
CA GLU A 159 18.01 -10.62 -1.11
C GLU A 159 19.30 -9.95 -0.59
N ALA A 160 19.64 -8.78 -1.13
CA ALA A 160 20.80 -8.02 -0.70
C ALA A 160 20.73 -7.59 0.78
N ALA A 161 19.53 -7.26 1.28
CA ALA A 161 19.30 -6.94 2.69
C ALA A 161 19.25 -8.18 3.59
N GLY A 162 18.98 -9.37 3.04
CA GLY A 162 19.04 -10.65 3.78
C GLY A 162 17.98 -10.78 4.88
N GLY A 163 16.77 -10.19 4.71
CA GLY A 163 15.82 -10.06 5.79
C GLY A 163 14.56 -10.93 5.70
N ALA A 164 14.13 -11.43 6.86
CA ALA A 164 12.87 -12.16 7.00
C ALA A 164 11.65 -11.22 7.07
N GLN A 165 11.84 -10.00 7.59
CA GLN A 165 10.77 -9.01 7.80
C GLN A 165 10.69 -7.98 6.64
N LEU A 166 11.06 -8.40 5.42
CA LEU A 166 10.90 -7.63 4.20
C LEU A 166 9.91 -8.30 3.26
N GLY A 167 9.05 -7.52 2.66
CA GLY A 167 8.03 -7.96 1.71
C GLY A 167 7.91 -7.01 0.52
N VAL A 168 6.94 -7.32 -0.32
CA VAL A 168 6.60 -6.58 -1.53
C VAL A 168 5.21 -5.96 -1.35
N CYS A 169 5.07 -4.70 -1.69
CA CYS A 169 3.80 -4.05 -1.99
C CYS A 169 3.68 -3.93 -3.52
N LEU A 170 2.64 -4.49 -4.10
CA LEU A 170 2.30 -4.20 -5.49
C LEU A 170 1.33 -3.03 -5.53
N ASP A 171 1.78 -1.92 -6.06
CA ASP A 171 0.92 -0.88 -6.60
C ASP A 171 0.62 -1.20 -8.07
N ILE A 172 -0.65 -1.55 -8.33
CA ILE A 172 -1.06 -1.99 -9.68
C ILE A 172 -1.18 -0.80 -10.65
N GLY A 173 -1.49 0.39 -10.14
CA GLY A 173 -1.53 1.62 -10.92
C GLY A 173 -0.13 2.07 -11.34
N HIS A 174 0.86 2.00 -10.44
CA HIS A 174 2.27 2.24 -10.76
C HIS A 174 2.79 1.25 -11.82
N LEU A 175 2.44 -0.03 -11.69
CA LEU A 175 2.82 -1.04 -12.69
C LEU A 175 2.18 -0.72 -14.05
N HIS A 176 0.89 -0.37 -14.08
CA HIS A 176 0.19 0.03 -15.29
C HIS A 176 0.86 1.24 -15.97
N ARG A 177 1.19 2.27 -15.20
CA ARG A 177 1.91 3.45 -15.67
C ARG A 177 3.29 3.11 -16.20
N THR A 178 4.05 2.28 -15.48
CA THR A 178 5.40 1.85 -15.87
C THR A 178 5.39 1.12 -17.21
N ARG A 179 4.39 0.26 -17.43
CA ARG A 179 4.17 -0.46 -18.70
C ARG A 179 3.75 0.49 -19.82
N SER A 180 2.83 1.43 -19.56
CA SER A 180 2.35 2.40 -20.54
C SER A 180 3.49 3.27 -21.11
N HIS A 181 4.52 3.53 -20.30
CA HIS A 181 5.72 4.24 -20.72
C HIS A 181 6.84 3.33 -21.26
N GLY A 182 6.59 2.04 -21.42
CA GLY A 182 7.57 1.08 -21.96
C GLY A 182 8.79 0.81 -21.05
N LYS A 183 8.73 1.21 -19.78
CA LYS A 183 9.83 1.00 -18.81
C LYS A 183 9.91 -0.45 -18.32
N THR A 184 8.82 -1.21 -18.41
CA THR A 184 8.77 -2.64 -18.17
C THR A 184 7.74 -3.30 -19.09
N GLN A 185 7.93 -4.61 -19.32
CA GLN A 185 6.93 -5.48 -19.97
C GLN A 185 6.24 -6.38 -18.95
N GLN A 186 6.67 -6.36 -17.69
CA GLN A 186 6.15 -7.22 -16.63
C GLN A 186 4.64 -7.01 -16.45
N THR A 187 3.87 -8.08 -16.62
CA THR A 187 2.42 -8.06 -16.44
C THR A 187 2.04 -8.14 -14.96
N PRO A 188 0.78 -7.81 -14.58
CA PRO A 188 0.32 -8.03 -13.20
C PRO A 188 0.49 -9.48 -12.75
N TRP A 189 0.20 -10.46 -13.62
CA TRP A 189 0.39 -11.87 -13.32
C TRP A 189 1.85 -12.21 -13.06
N GLU A 190 2.76 -11.77 -13.93
CA GLU A 190 4.20 -12.00 -13.77
C GLU A 190 4.75 -11.34 -12.50
N PHE A 191 4.31 -10.11 -12.19
CA PHE A 191 4.72 -9.43 -10.96
C PHE A 191 4.29 -10.22 -9.72
N ILE A 192 3.00 -10.55 -9.64
CA ILE A 192 2.40 -11.25 -8.50
C ILE A 192 3.02 -12.64 -8.30
N THR A 193 3.15 -13.41 -9.39
CA THR A 193 3.71 -14.77 -9.31
C THR A 193 5.19 -14.78 -8.92
N LYS A 194 5.99 -13.81 -9.40
CA LYS A 194 7.38 -13.64 -8.99
C LYS A 194 7.50 -13.22 -7.53
N ALA A 195 6.71 -12.26 -7.08
CA ALA A 195 6.70 -11.84 -5.68
C ALA A 195 6.28 -12.98 -4.74
N GLY A 196 5.35 -13.84 -5.18
CA GLY A 196 4.93 -15.04 -4.47
C GLY A 196 4.55 -14.76 -3.01
N ALA A 197 5.11 -15.53 -2.08
CA ALA A 197 4.87 -15.37 -0.65
C ALA A 197 5.43 -14.05 -0.06
N ARG A 198 6.28 -13.32 -0.80
CA ARG A 198 6.76 -12.00 -0.39
C ARG A 198 5.75 -10.89 -0.66
N LEU A 199 4.72 -11.12 -1.49
CA LEU A 199 3.64 -10.16 -1.70
C LEU A 199 2.77 -10.09 -0.44
N GLN A 200 2.84 -9.00 0.30
CA GLN A 200 2.14 -8.83 1.57
C GLN A 200 1.27 -7.58 1.64
N ALA A 201 1.41 -6.68 0.69
CA ALA A 201 0.59 -5.47 0.57
C ALA A 201 0.18 -5.24 -0.90
N LEU A 202 -0.96 -4.58 -1.09
CA LEU A 202 -1.47 -4.16 -2.39
C LEU A 202 -1.96 -2.72 -2.30
N HIS A 203 -1.72 -1.97 -3.38
CA HIS A 203 -2.43 -0.74 -3.71
C HIS A 203 -3.22 -0.94 -4.99
N ILE A 204 -4.53 -0.79 -4.87
CA ILE A 204 -5.49 -1.07 -5.96
C ILE A 204 -6.14 0.24 -6.39
N HIS A 205 -5.73 0.70 -7.52
CA HIS A 205 -6.31 1.83 -8.24
C HIS A 205 -6.02 1.70 -9.74
N THR A 206 -6.53 2.61 -10.53
CA THR A 206 -6.14 2.75 -11.93
C THR A 206 -5.74 4.19 -12.22
N ASN A 207 -5.17 4.41 -13.40
CA ASN A 207 -4.80 5.71 -13.92
C ASN A 207 -4.92 5.73 -15.44
N ASN A 208 -4.70 6.88 -16.05
CA ASN A 208 -4.70 7.03 -17.52
C ASN A 208 -3.36 6.66 -18.19
N GLY A 209 -2.41 6.10 -17.45
CA GLY A 209 -1.09 5.72 -17.93
C GLY A 209 -0.05 6.85 -17.93
N ASP A 210 -0.47 8.11 -17.81
CA ASP A 210 0.41 9.27 -17.84
C ASP A 210 0.76 9.79 -16.44
N LEU A 211 -0.25 9.87 -15.56
CA LEU A 211 -0.15 10.36 -14.18
C LEU A 211 -0.52 9.26 -13.19
N ASP A 212 -0.17 9.49 -11.96
CA ASP A 212 -0.60 8.67 -10.84
C ASP A 212 -1.91 9.20 -10.28
N ASP A 213 -3.01 8.82 -10.97
CA ASP A 213 -4.32 9.46 -10.79
C ASP A 213 -5.11 8.89 -9.60
N HIS A 214 -4.76 7.72 -9.07
CA HIS A 214 -5.49 7.00 -8.02
C HIS A 214 -7.01 6.92 -8.25
N LEU A 215 -7.39 6.53 -9.47
CA LEU A 215 -8.79 6.39 -9.89
C LEU A 215 -9.36 5.03 -9.50
N LEU A 216 -10.68 4.97 -9.36
CA LEU A 216 -11.38 3.68 -9.23
C LEU A 216 -11.09 2.76 -10.42
N PRO A 217 -10.95 1.43 -10.21
CA PRO A 217 -10.92 0.47 -11.32
C PRO A 217 -12.03 0.76 -12.35
N TYR A 218 -11.70 0.62 -13.62
CA TYR A 218 -12.55 0.98 -14.77
C TYR A 218 -12.82 2.48 -14.96
N SER A 219 -12.23 3.35 -14.16
CA SER A 219 -12.28 4.80 -14.42
C SER A 219 -11.13 5.21 -15.35
N GLY A 220 -11.35 6.31 -16.08
CA GLY A 220 -10.37 6.84 -17.02
C GLY A 220 -10.40 6.13 -18.39
N MET A 221 -9.87 6.82 -19.40
CA MET A 221 -9.93 6.36 -20.81
C MET A 221 -8.86 5.32 -21.17
N LYS A 222 -7.76 5.31 -20.46
CA LYS A 222 -6.59 4.44 -20.70
C LYS A 222 -6.30 3.49 -19.54
N GLY A 223 -7.28 3.29 -18.64
CA GLY A 223 -7.14 2.39 -17.49
C GLY A 223 -6.99 0.93 -17.89
N MET A 224 -6.73 0.08 -16.91
CA MET A 224 -6.60 -1.35 -17.12
C MET A 224 -7.89 -1.96 -17.68
N THR A 225 -7.73 -2.89 -18.62
CA THR A 225 -8.82 -3.65 -19.23
C THR A 225 -9.34 -4.75 -18.32
N THR A 226 -10.54 -5.29 -18.62
CA THR A 226 -11.08 -6.45 -17.90
C THR A 226 -10.13 -7.65 -17.93
N ALA A 227 -9.45 -7.90 -19.06
CA ALA A 227 -8.47 -8.98 -19.16
C ALA A 227 -7.30 -8.79 -18.19
N GLN A 228 -6.77 -7.58 -18.04
CA GLN A 228 -5.67 -7.27 -17.11
C GLN A 228 -6.10 -7.39 -15.64
N TRP A 229 -7.33 -6.95 -15.31
CA TRP A 229 -7.88 -7.15 -13.97
C TRP A 229 -8.07 -8.63 -13.64
N LYS A 230 -8.57 -9.44 -14.58
CA LYS A 230 -8.71 -10.89 -14.41
C LYS A 230 -7.36 -11.58 -14.22
N GLU A 231 -6.37 -11.18 -15.01
CA GLU A 231 -4.99 -11.65 -14.88
C GLU A 231 -4.46 -11.42 -13.45
N ALA A 232 -4.62 -10.21 -12.93
CA ALA A 232 -4.22 -9.88 -11.56
C ALA A 232 -4.98 -10.70 -10.51
N MET A 233 -6.32 -10.78 -10.61
CA MET A 233 -7.14 -11.52 -9.65
C MET A 233 -6.86 -13.03 -9.67
N THR A 234 -6.56 -13.59 -10.85
CA THR A 234 -6.15 -14.99 -10.99
C THR A 234 -4.80 -15.23 -10.32
N ALA A 235 -3.81 -14.38 -10.59
CA ALA A 235 -2.49 -14.49 -9.98
C ALA A 235 -2.53 -14.39 -8.45
N LEU A 236 -3.33 -13.48 -7.88
CA LEU A 236 -3.50 -13.36 -6.42
C LEU A 236 -4.07 -14.65 -5.80
N ARG A 237 -4.96 -15.36 -6.52
CA ARG A 237 -5.47 -16.66 -6.08
C ARG A 237 -4.40 -17.75 -6.16
N GLU A 238 -3.64 -17.79 -7.24
CA GLU A 238 -2.58 -18.78 -7.47
C GLU A 238 -1.48 -18.69 -6.39
N VAL A 239 -1.08 -17.47 -5.99
CA VAL A 239 -0.10 -17.29 -4.92
C VAL A 239 -0.71 -17.36 -3.52
N ASN A 240 -2.03 -17.61 -3.40
CA ASN A 240 -2.78 -17.64 -2.13
C ASN A 240 -2.55 -16.37 -1.29
N TYR A 241 -2.70 -15.19 -1.91
CA TYR A 241 -2.49 -13.91 -1.24
C TYR A 241 -3.37 -13.77 0.00
N GLN A 242 -2.80 -13.29 1.12
CA GLN A 242 -3.46 -13.20 2.43
C GLN A 242 -3.52 -11.77 3.01
N GLY A 243 -2.90 -10.80 2.33
CA GLY A 243 -2.92 -9.40 2.75
C GLY A 243 -4.25 -8.70 2.47
N LEU A 244 -4.26 -7.38 2.55
CA LEU A 244 -5.43 -6.57 2.24
C LEU A 244 -5.57 -6.28 0.74
N PHE A 245 -6.79 -6.31 0.22
CA PHE A 245 -7.14 -5.72 -1.07
C PHE A 245 -7.41 -4.23 -0.84
N ASN A 246 -6.35 -3.45 -0.81
CA ASN A 246 -6.40 -2.06 -0.40
C ASN A 246 -6.71 -1.12 -1.56
N MET A 247 -7.87 -0.48 -1.52
CA MET A 247 -8.29 0.54 -2.49
C MET A 247 -7.58 1.85 -2.16
N GLU A 248 -6.54 2.19 -2.90
CA GLU A 248 -5.79 3.43 -2.72
C GLU A 248 -6.36 4.53 -3.63
N LEU A 249 -7.36 5.23 -3.12
CA LEU A 249 -8.14 6.18 -3.88
C LEU A 249 -7.96 7.60 -3.38
N ASN A 250 -7.77 8.54 -4.29
CA ASN A 250 -7.76 9.96 -3.94
C ASN A 250 -9.09 10.39 -3.32
N GLY A 251 -9.01 11.06 -2.18
CA GLY A 251 -10.14 11.72 -1.55
C GLY A 251 -10.61 12.92 -2.37
N GLU A 252 -11.91 13.12 -2.41
CA GLU A 252 -12.52 14.25 -3.12
C GLU A 252 -12.99 15.30 -2.12
N ALA A 253 -12.08 15.88 -1.34
CA ALA A 253 -12.39 16.82 -0.25
C ALA A 253 -13.29 18.01 -0.68
N LYS A 254 -13.29 18.36 -1.97
CA LYS A 254 -14.19 19.38 -2.54
C LYS A 254 -15.63 18.92 -2.74
N ALA A 255 -15.86 17.61 -2.75
CA ALA A 255 -17.21 17.06 -2.93
C ALA A 255 -17.97 17.07 -1.59
N PRO A 256 -19.30 17.22 -1.61
CA PRO A 256 -20.10 17.05 -0.40
C PRO A 256 -19.89 15.67 0.23
N LEU A 257 -19.85 15.60 1.55
CA LEU A 257 -19.59 14.36 2.29
C LEU A 257 -20.53 13.20 1.88
N ALA A 258 -21.79 13.49 1.61
CA ALA A 258 -22.75 12.49 1.11
C ALA A 258 -22.31 11.87 -0.22
N VAL A 259 -21.73 12.65 -1.13
CA VAL A 259 -21.20 12.16 -2.43
C VAL A 259 -19.96 11.30 -2.20
N ARG A 260 -19.04 11.73 -1.33
CA ARG A 260 -17.85 10.97 -0.96
C ARG A 260 -18.22 9.59 -0.38
N ARG A 261 -19.20 9.55 0.53
CA ARG A 261 -19.73 8.30 1.11
C ARG A 261 -20.35 7.39 0.05
N MET A 262 -21.11 7.92 -0.91
CA MET A 262 -21.67 7.12 -2.00
C MET A 262 -20.59 6.49 -2.87
N LYS A 263 -19.59 7.27 -3.27
CA LYS A 263 -18.45 6.78 -4.06
C LYS A 263 -17.66 5.72 -3.32
N LEU A 264 -17.41 5.93 -2.03
CA LEU A 264 -16.63 4.98 -1.24
C LEU A 264 -17.39 3.66 -1.00
N ARG A 265 -18.70 3.69 -0.80
CA ARG A 265 -19.54 2.48 -0.77
C ARG A 265 -19.52 1.74 -2.10
N TYR A 266 -19.56 2.47 -3.23
CA TYR A 266 -19.39 1.88 -4.55
C TYR A 266 -18.01 1.23 -4.70
N ALA A 267 -16.94 1.89 -4.25
CA ALA A 267 -15.59 1.32 -4.25
C ALA A 267 -15.52 0.01 -3.48
N HIS A 268 -16.14 -0.06 -2.30
CA HIS A 268 -16.22 -1.29 -1.50
C HIS A 268 -16.96 -2.42 -2.23
N GLN A 269 -18.09 -2.12 -2.88
CA GLN A 269 -18.84 -3.10 -3.68
C GLN A 269 -18.04 -3.57 -4.89
N LEU A 270 -17.38 -2.63 -5.59
CA LEU A 270 -16.54 -2.95 -6.76
C LEU A 270 -15.37 -3.85 -6.36
N ALA A 271 -14.69 -3.57 -5.26
CA ALA A 271 -13.62 -4.42 -4.74
C ALA A 271 -14.13 -5.86 -4.45
N GLY A 272 -15.30 -5.98 -3.80
CA GLY A 272 -15.94 -7.27 -3.57
C GLY A 272 -16.28 -8.02 -4.86
N TYR A 273 -16.74 -7.31 -5.90
CA TYR A 273 -17.00 -7.88 -7.21
C TYR A 273 -15.72 -8.37 -7.89
N LEU A 274 -14.64 -7.58 -7.92
CA LEU A 274 -13.36 -7.98 -8.49
C LEU A 274 -12.79 -9.25 -7.82
N LEU A 275 -13.01 -9.43 -6.54
CA LEU A 275 -12.58 -10.60 -5.78
C LEU A 275 -13.49 -11.84 -5.96
N SER A 276 -14.66 -11.69 -6.58
CA SER A 276 -15.66 -12.74 -6.75
C SER A 276 -15.30 -13.76 -7.83
N ASP A 277 -15.96 -14.93 -7.80
CA ASP A 277 -15.86 -15.91 -8.88
C ASP A 277 -16.67 -15.47 -10.10
N GLU A 278 -17.77 -14.72 -9.88
CA GLU A 278 -18.57 -14.10 -10.94
C GLU A 278 -17.70 -13.23 -11.85
N PHE A 279 -16.86 -12.36 -11.26
CA PHE A 279 -15.95 -11.51 -12.05
C PHE A 279 -15.03 -12.33 -12.97
N LEU A 280 -14.45 -13.43 -12.47
CA LEU A 280 -13.56 -14.26 -13.29
C LEU A 280 -14.27 -14.98 -14.43
N GLN A 281 -15.57 -15.22 -14.30
CA GLN A 281 -16.40 -15.87 -15.34
C GLN A 281 -16.99 -14.87 -16.36
N THR A 282 -16.95 -13.55 -16.09
CA THR A 282 -17.43 -12.52 -17.00
C THR A 282 -16.66 -12.60 -18.32
N GLU A 283 -17.29 -12.30 -19.47
CA GLU A 283 -16.59 -12.14 -20.76
C GLU A 283 -15.64 -10.93 -20.71
N ALA A 284 -14.46 -11.07 -21.33
CA ALA A 284 -13.39 -10.05 -21.29
C ALA A 284 -13.56 -9.01 -22.42
#